data_2af69bccf92e61353ba5578e19cd7668
#
_entry.id   2af69bccf92e61353ba5578e19cd7668
#
_cell.length_a   1.000
_cell.length_b   1.000
_cell.length_c   1.000
_cell.angle_alpha   90.00
_cell.angle_beta   90.00
_cell.angle_gamma   90.00
#
_symmetry.space_group_name_H-M   'P 1'
#
loop_
_entity.id
_entity.type
_entity.pdbx_description
1 polymer ?
#
loop_
_entity_poly.entity_id
_entity_poly.type
_entity_poly.pdbx_seq_one_letter_code
_entity_poly.pdbx_strand_id
1 'polypeptide(L)'
;VTSPWAVLQRTLWTAGLLSLAAAIGILLVYTPTEATMGPVQKIFYLHLPMAINTFLACLVVFIASIGYLWQRSTWWDDLAAAAAKVAVVLCSGVLITGMIWGRSAWGQWWTWSPRLTFSLMLWLLYVVYLTVRMSIESAQRRAVVSAAYGVIAFLDVPLVWLSARLLPDIHPASIQLIAPMKLTLAIWFVPVTLIACGLIMARYNLNRLNRQWQRGVELVDTPAPRMRVAGGVA
;
A
#
# COMPACT_ATOMS: atom_id res chain seq x y z
N VAL A 1 -12.49 -26.37 10.42
CA VAL A 1 -12.69 -25.15 11.23
C VAL A 1 -11.96 -24.00 10.52
N THR A 2 -12.71 -23.01 10.03
CA THR A 2 -12.12 -21.84 9.35
C THR A 2 -11.37 -20.98 10.38
N SER A 3 -10.09 -20.68 10.12
CA SER A 3 -9.31 -19.85 11.05
C SER A 3 -9.95 -18.45 11.18
N PRO A 4 -9.86 -17.78 12.35
CA PRO A 4 -10.38 -16.42 12.54
C PRO A 4 -9.80 -15.42 11.51
N TRP A 5 -8.58 -15.61 11.09
CA TRP A 5 -7.93 -14.81 10.05
C TRP A 5 -8.56 -14.98 8.66
N ALA A 6 -8.98 -16.20 8.30
CA ALA A 6 -9.68 -16.44 7.06
C ALA A 6 -11.09 -15.81 7.05
N VAL A 7 -11.76 -15.84 8.20
CA VAL A 7 -13.06 -15.16 8.36
C VAL A 7 -12.88 -13.66 8.21
N LEU A 8 -11.95 -13.05 8.95
CA LEU A 8 -11.68 -11.61 8.87
C LEU A 8 -11.33 -11.18 7.43
N GLN A 9 -10.46 -11.94 6.74
CA GLN A 9 -10.09 -11.63 5.36
C GLN A 9 -11.30 -11.68 4.42
N ARG A 10 -12.17 -12.68 4.53
CA ARG A 10 -13.42 -12.76 3.75
C ARG A 10 -14.34 -11.59 4.05
N THR A 11 -14.51 -11.23 5.32
CA THR A 11 -15.33 -10.10 5.73
C THR A 11 -14.82 -8.78 5.13
N LEU A 12 -13.51 -8.53 5.16
CA LEU A 12 -12.90 -7.33 4.55
C LEU A 12 -13.19 -7.27 3.04
N TRP A 13 -13.06 -8.39 2.31
CA TRP A 13 -13.35 -8.44 0.89
C TRP A 13 -14.82 -8.26 0.58
N THR A 14 -15.72 -8.98 1.25
CA THR A 14 -17.16 -8.88 1.00
C THR A 14 -17.70 -7.50 1.36
N ALA A 15 -17.34 -6.96 2.53
CA ALA A 15 -17.72 -5.62 2.94
C ALA A 15 -17.11 -4.53 2.01
N GLY A 16 -15.84 -4.69 1.61
CA GLY A 16 -15.18 -3.79 0.67
C GLY A 16 -15.84 -3.75 -0.70
N LEU A 17 -16.17 -4.92 -1.27
CA LEU A 17 -16.83 -5.00 -2.58
C LEU A 17 -18.28 -4.49 -2.54
N LEU A 18 -19.04 -4.85 -1.50
CA LEU A 18 -20.41 -4.37 -1.33
C LEU A 18 -20.47 -2.85 -1.13
N SER A 19 -19.58 -2.31 -0.28
CA SER A 19 -19.50 -0.86 -0.07
C SER A 19 -18.99 -0.13 -1.32
N LEU A 20 -18.12 -0.74 -2.14
CA LEU A 20 -17.68 -0.19 -3.41
C LEU A 20 -18.84 -0.09 -4.41
N ALA A 21 -19.64 -1.15 -4.53
CA ALA A 21 -20.83 -1.13 -5.39
C ALA A 21 -21.83 -0.05 -4.95
N ALA A 22 -22.06 0.08 -3.64
CA ALA A 22 -22.91 1.14 -3.09
C ALA A 22 -22.33 2.54 -3.35
N ALA A 23 -21.02 2.74 -3.15
CA ALA A 23 -20.35 4.02 -3.41
C ALA A 23 -20.41 4.42 -4.88
N ILE A 24 -20.28 3.47 -5.82
CA ILE A 24 -20.48 3.70 -7.25
C ILE A 24 -21.93 4.13 -7.54
N GLY A 25 -22.91 3.45 -6.98
CA GLY A 25 -24.32 3.82 -7.12
C GLY A 25 -24.60 5.25 -6.64
N ILE A 26 -24.08 5.62 -5.45
CA ILE A 26 -24.20 6.98 -4.89
C ILE A 26 -23.51 8.00 -5.81
N LEU A 27 -22.33 7.69 -6.32
CA LEU A 27 -21.59 8.57 -7.22
C LEU A 27 -22.35 8.86 -8.51
N LEU A 28 -23.06 7.87 -9.04
CA LEU A 28 -23.77 8.00 -10.32
C LEU A 28 -25.13 8.70 -10.16
N VAL A 29 -25.87 8.39 -9.07
CA VAL A 29 -27.27 8.81 -8.90
C VAL A 29 -27.41 10.04 -8.01
N TYR A 30 -26.66 10.09 -6.91
CA TYR A 30 -26.84 11.12 -5.86
C TYR A 30 -25.86 12.28 -5.98
N THR A 31 -24.62 12.03 -6.46
CA THR A 31 -23.57 13.05 -6.42
C THR A 31 -23.78 14.09 -7.54
N PRO A 32 -23.96 15.37 -7.20
CA PRO A 32 -24.11 16.41 -8.21
C PRO A 32 -22.84 16.56 -9.04
N THR A 33 -23.02 16.96 -10.29
CA THR A 33 -21.89 17.31 -11.16
C THR A 33 -21.33 18.68 -10.74
N GLU A 34 -20.01 18.78 -10.63
CA GLU A 34 -19.33 20.03 -10.31
C GLU A 34 -19.43 21.00 -11.48
N ALA A 35 -19.67 22.30 -11.16
CA ALA A 35 -20.05 23.30 -12.16
C ALA A 35 -18.91 23.69 -13.11
N THR A 36 -17.66 23.68 -12.62
CA THR A 36 -16.49 24.13 -13.38
C THR A 36 -15.81 23.00 -14.15
N MET A 37 -15.60 21.86 -13.49
CA MET A 37 -14.88 20.71 -14.06
C MET A 37 -15.80 19.68 -14.71
N GLY A 38 -17.11 19.77 -14.45
CA GLY A 38 -18.08 18.83 -14.98
C GLY A 38 -17.90 17.40 -14.46
N PRO A 39 -18.26 16.37 -15.27
CA PRO A 39 -18.23 14.97 -14.85
C PRO A 39 -16.85 14.44 -14.47
N VAL A 40 -15.78 15.04 -14.99
CA VAL A 40 -14.39 14.61 -14.73
C VAL A 40 -14.01 14.73 -13.26
N GLN A 41 -14.61 15.69 -12.55
CA GLN A 41 -14.41 15.83 -11.11
C GLN A 41 -14.77 14.55 -10.34
N LYS A 42 -15.61 13.67 -10.88
CA LYS A 42 -15.95 12.38 -10.23
C LYS A 42 -14.74 11.45 -10.01
N ILE A 43 -13.66 11.60 -10.76
CA ILE A 43 -12.39 10.88 -10.53
C ILE A 43 -11.84 11.17 -9.13
N PHE A 44 -12.05 12.35 -8.60
CA PHE A 44 -11.62 12.80 -7.29
C PHE A 44 -12.06 11.87 -6.15
N TYR A 45 -13.28 11.32 -6.23
CA TYR A 45 -13.83 10.46 -5.18
C TYR A 45 -13.10 9.13 -5.05
N LEU A 46 -12.45 8.65 -6.11
CA LEU A 46 -11.56 7.50 -6.05
C LEU A 46 -10.11 7.93 -5.76
N HIS A 47 -9.64 9.01 -6.40
CA HIS A 47 -8.26 9.48 -6.34
C HIS A 47 -7.84 9.84 -4.91
N LEU A 48 -8.60 10.69 -4.20
CA LEU A 48 -8.22 11.13 -2.86
C LEU A 48 -8.21 10.01 -1.82
N PRO A 49 -9.22 9.12 -1.73
CA PRO A 49 -9.13 7.95 -0.86
C PRO A 49 -7.94 7.03 -1.17
N MET A 50 -7.59 6.81 -2.45
CA MET A 50 -6.38 6.05 -2.80
C MET A 50 -5.11 6.76 -2.34
N ALA A 51 -5.01 8.08 -2.51
CA ALA A 51 -3.84 8.85 -2.07
C ALA A 51 -3.63 8.76 -0.55
N ILE A 52 -4.70 8.95 0.24
CA ILE A 52 -4.63 8.83 1.69
C ILE A 52 -4.29 7.39 2.12
N ASN A 53 -4.89 6.38 1.50
CA ASN A 53 -4.57 4.99 1.80
C ASN A 53 -3.14 4.60 1.35
N THR A 54 -2.57 5.24 0.33
CA THR A 54 -1.15 5.13 0.00
C THR A 54 -0.28 5.61 1.17
N PHE A 55 -0.56 6.80 1.71
CA PHE A 55 0.16 7.33 2.87
C PHE A 55 0.02 6.43 4.11
N LEU A 56 -1.18 5.90 4.36
CA LEU A 56 -1.40 4.93 5.45
C LEU A 56 -0.62 3.64 5.24
N ALA A 57 -0.57 3.11 4.03
CA ALA A 57 0.25 1.93 3.71
C ALA A 57 1.75 2.22 3.90
N CYS A 58 2.24 3.39 3.48
CA CYS A 58 3.61 3.84 3.74
C CYS A 58 3.89 3.98 5.25
N LEU A 59 2.94 4.49 6.02
CA LEU A 59 3.03 4.56 7.48
C LEU A 59 3.12 3.17 8.11
N VAL A 60 2.36 2.20 7.61
CA VAL A 60 2.47 0.80 8.06
C VAL A 60 3.86 0.24 7.76
N VAL A 61 4.43 0.51 6.57
CA VAL A 61 5.81 0.13 6.25
C VAL A 61 6.79 0.75 7.23
N PHE A 62 6.67 2.04 7.53
CA PHE A 62 7.53 2.76 8.46
C PHE A 62 7.49 2.16 9.88
N ILE A 63 6.28 2.00 10.44
CA ILE A 63 6.10 1.43 11.78
C ILE A 63 6.62 -0.01 11.83
N ALA A 64 6.30 -0.82 10.83
CA ALA A 64 6.75 -2.20 10.75
C ALA A 64 8.29 -2.31 10.57
N SER A 65 8.90 -1.37 9.84
CA SER A 65 10.35 -1.29 9.69
C SER A 65 11.04 -0.97 11.00
N ILE A 66 10.55 0.01 11.77
CA ILE A 66 11.05 0.31 13.13
C ILE A 66 10.85 -0.89 14.03
N GLY A 67 9.65 -1.51 14.02
CA GLY A 67 9.37 -2.71 14.82
C GLY A 67 10.32 -3.86 14.51
N TYR A 68 10.67 -4.07 13.23
CA TYR A 68 11.66 -5.06 12.84
C TYR A 68 13.08 -4.72 13.33
N LEU A 69 13.51 -3.48 13.18
CA LEU A 69 14.84 -3.07 13.65
C LEU A 69 15.00 -3.25 15.16
N TRP A 70 13.93 -3.07 15.90
CA TRP A 70 13.94 -3.23 17.37
C TRP A 70 13.81 -4.68 17.80
N GLN A 71 12.79 -5.40 17.31
CA GLN A 71 12.43 -6.74 17.82
C GLN A 71 13.00 -7.91 17.01
N ARG A 72 13.47 -7.65 15.78
CA ARG A 72 13.98 -8.67 14.84
C ARG A 72 12.97 -9.78 14.51
N SER A 73 11.69 -9.53 14.75
CA SER A 73 10.62 -10.49 14.49
C SER A 73 10.21 -10.50 13.01
N THR A 74 10.13 -11.69 12.44
CA THR A 74 9.71 -11.89 11.04
C THR A 74 8.29 -11.41 10.74
N TRP A 75 7.45 -11.27 11.78
CA TRP A 75 6.10 -10.71 11.66
C TRP A 75 6.14 -9.27 11.13
N TRP A 76 7.04 -8.44 11.66
CA TRP A 76 7.21 -7.06 11.21
C TRP A 76 7.73 -6.98 9.77
N ASP A 77 8.67 -7.85 9.39
CA ASP A 77 9.19 -7.89 8.02
C ASP A 77 8.13 -8.31 7.02
N ASP A 78 7.30 -9.32 7.34
CA ASP A 78 6.18 -9.74 6.50
C ASP A 78 5.14 -8.63 6.33
N LEU A 79 4.84 -7.90 7.41
CA LEU A 79 3.88 -6.79 7.39
C LEU A 79 4.42 -5.62 6.54
N ALA A 80 5.68 -5.22 6.73
CA ALA A 80 6.32 -4.17 5.93
C ALA A 80 6.31 -4.53 4.44
N ALA A 81 6.69 -5.76 4.09
CA ALA A 81 6.70 -6.23 2.71
C ALA A 81 5.29 -6.28 2.09
N ALA A 82 4.27 -6.64 2.87
CA ALA A 82 2.89 -6.66 2.42
C ALA A 82 2.37 -5.23 2.16
N ALA A 83 2.57 -4.33 3.11
CA ALA A 83 2.14 -2.95 3.01
C ALA A 83 2.84 -2.19 1.86
N ALA A 84 4.15 -2.42 1.64
CA ALA A 84 4.89 -1.80 0.54
C ALA A 84 4.33 -2.17 -0.84
N LYS A 85 3.94 -3.43 -1.05
CA LYS A 85 3.29 -3.86 -2.30
C LYS A 85 1.96 -3.14 -2.52
N VAL A 86 1.17 -2.98 -1.47
CA VAL A 86 -0.12 -2.27 -1.54
C VAL A 86 0.09 -0.78 -1.75
N ALA A 87 1.09 -0.17 -1.10
CA ALA A 87 1.46 1.23 -1.33
C ALA A 87 1.80 1.49 -2.80
N VAL A 88 2.62 0.64 -3.44
CA VAL A 88 2.94 0.77 -4.88
C VAL A 88 1.69 0.66 -5.74
N VAL A 89 0.81 -0.31 -5.50
CA VAL A 89 -0.42 -0.48 -6.29
C VAL A 89 -1.35 0.73 -6.16
N LEU A 90 -1.59 1.21 -4.93
CA LEU A 90 -2.44 2.37 -4.70
C LEU A 90 -1.82 3.63 -5.29
N CYS A 91 -0.51 3.85 -5.11
CA CYS A 91 0.20 4.99 -5.68
C CYS A 91 0.18 4.97 -7.22
N SER A 92 0.29 3.80 -7.86
CA SER A 92 0.09 3.66 -9.30
C SER A 92 -1.30 4.15 -9.73
N GLY A 93 -2.35 3.75 -8.98
CA GLY A 93 -3.71 4.23 -9.21
C GLY A 93 -3.84 5.74 -9.03
N VAL A 94 -3.17 6.31 -8.02
CA VAL A 94 -3.13 7.77 -7.79
C VAL A 94 -2.48 8.49 -8.97
N LEU A 95 -1.31 8.02 -9.44
CA LEU A 95 -0.60 8.63 -10.57
C LEU A 95 -1.45 8.56 -11.86
N ILE A 96 -2.05 7.40 -12.17
CA ILE A 96 -2.89 7.23 -13.36
C ILE A 96 -4.13 8.13 -13.31
N THR A 97 -4.88 8.10 -12.21
CA THR A 97 -6.09 8.94 -12.06
C THR A 97 -5.75 10.43 -12.01
N GLY A 98 -4.61 10.78 -11.42
CA GLY A 98 -4.08 12.15 -11.40
C GLY A 98 -3.73 12.67 -12.79
N MET A 99 -3.08 11.86 -13.64
CA MET A 99 -2.79 12.22 -15.03
C MET A 99 -4.06 12.43 -15.86
N ILE A 100 -5.05 11.53 -15.71
CA ILE A 100 -6.35 11.66 -16.42
C ILE A 100 -7.07 12.95 -15.98
N TRP A 101 -7.08 13.22 -14.69
CA TRP A 101 -7.70 14.45 -14.17
C TRP A 101 -6.91 15.69 -14.60
N GLY A 102 -5.58 15.68 -14.51
CA GLY A 102 -4.72 16.78 -14.94
C GLY A 102 -4.91 17.13 -16.41
N ARG A 103 -5.04 16.14 -17.29
CA ARG A 103 -5.33 16.37 -18.70
C ARG A 103 -6.63 17.16 -18.90
N SER A 104 -7.67 16.82 -18.14
CA SER A 104 -8.98 17.45 -18.25
C SER A 104 -9.03 18.82 -17.57
N ALA A 105 -8.36 18.98 -16.43
CA ALA A 105 -8.38 20.21 -15.62
C ALA A 105 -7.40 21.28 -16.12
N TRP A 106 -6.23 20.87 -16.60
CA TRP A 106 -5.12 21.78 -16.93
C TRP A 106 -4.61 21.63 -18.38
N GLY A 107 -5.21 20.76 -19.19
CA GLY A 107 -4.82 20.52 -20.58
C GLY A 107 -3.53 19.71 -20.75
N GLN A 108 -2.89 19.24 -19.67
CA GLN A 108 -1.62 18.53 -19.68
C GLN A 108 -1.72 17.21 -18.91
N TRP A 109 -1.09 16.15 -19.44
CA TRP A 109 -1.04 14.85 -18.77
C TRP A 109 -0.15 14.88 -17.53
N TRP A 110 0.92 15.69 -17.57
CA TRP A 110 1.93 15.78 -16.52
C TRP A 110 2.52 17.17 -16.45
N THR A 111 2.76 17.64 -15.25
CA THR A 111 3.56 18.80 -14.94
C THR A 111 4.60 18.43 -13.89
N TRP A 112 5.77 19.06 -13.93
CA TRP A 112 6.80 18.86 -12.91
C TRP A 112 6.55 19.77 -11.70
N SER A 113 5.29 19.93 -11.33
CA SER A 113 4.96 20.64 -10.10
C SER A 113 5.46 19.89 -8.87
N PRO A 114 5.68 20.56 -7.72
CA PRO A 114 6.26 19.95 -6.54
C PRO A 114 5.48 18.69 -6.08
N ARG A 115 4.16 18.77 -5.96
CA ARG A 115 3.36 17.64 -5.49
C ARG A 115 3.42 16.43 -6.44
N LEU A 116 3.32 16.66 -7.75
CA LEU A 116 3.38 15.58 -8.73
C LEU A 116 4.76 14.93 -8.72
N THR A 117 5.82 15.73 -8.63
CA THR A 117 7.21 15.27 -8.57
C THR A 117 7.47 14.41 -7.32
N PHE A 118 7.08 14.88 -6.12
CA PHE A 118 7.21 14.10 -4.90
C PHE A 118 6.30 12.86 -4.91
N SER A 119 5.11 12.93 -5.50
CA SER A 119 4.25 11.73 -5.63
C SER A 119 4.87 10.65 -6.53
N LEU A 120 5.52 11.04 -7.62
CA LEU A 120 6.29 10.12 -8.47
C LEU A 120 7.51 9.58 -7.72
N MET A 121 8.22 10.43 -6.96
CA MET A 121 9.34 10.02 -6.14
C MET A 121 8.91 9.01 -5.07
N LEU A 122 7.78 9.24 -4.41
CA LEU A 122 7.20 8.28 -3.47
C LEU A 122 6.99 6.90 -4.11
N TRP A 123 6.38 6.88 -5.30
CA TRP A 123 6.19 5.64 -6.04
C TRP A 123 7.51 4.94 -6.36
N LEU A 124 8.50 5.68 -6.89
CA LEU A 124 9.83 5.15 -7.20
C LEU A 124 10.55 4.60 -5.95
N LEU A 125 10.51 5.31 -4.83
CA LEU A 125 11.10 4.86 -3.57
C LEU A 125 10.53 3.51 -3.13
N TYR A 126 9.21 3.31 -3.21
CA TYR A 126 8.62 2.03 -2.81
C TYR A 126 8.80 0.93 -3.87
N VAL A 127 8.91 1.26 -5.16
CA VAL A 127 9.36 0.30 -6.19
C VAL A 127 10.79 -0.16 -5.91
N VAL A 128 11.71 0.77 -5.61
CA VAL A 128 13.09 0.44 -5.22
C VAL A 128 13.12 -0.40 -3.94
N TYR A 129 12.28 -0.09 -2.95
CA TYR A 129 12.13 -0.93 -1.75
C TYR A 129 11.84 -2.39 -2.11
N LEU A 130 10.89 -2.62 -3.02
CA LEU A 130 10.54 -3.98 -3.46
C LEU A 130 11.67 -4.64 -4.28
N THR A 131 12.35 -3.89 -5.14
CA THR A 131 13.47 -4.38 -5.95
C THR A 131 14.66 -4.79 -5.08
N VAL A 132 15.03 -3.96 -4.10
CA VAL A 132 16.09 -4.27 -3.12
C VAL A 132 15.76 -5.56 -2.36
N ARG A 133 14.50 -5.76 -1.98
CA ARG A 133 14.08 -7.01 -1.32
C ARG A 133 14.24 -8.24 -2.22
N MET A 134 14.06 -8.10 -3.53
CA MET A 134 14.21 -9.21 -4.48
C MET A 134 15.68 -9.56 -4.76
N SER A 135 16.57 -8.58 -4.65
CA SER A 135 18.00 -8.72 -4.97
C SER A 135 18.83 -9.32 -3.84
N ILE A 136 18.31 -9.44 -2.62
CA ILE A 136 19.05 -9.93 -1.44
C ILE A 136 18.59 -11.36 -1.10
N GLU A 137 19.46 -12.34 -1.27
CA GLU A 137 19.17 -13.76 -1.01
C GLU A 137 19.01 -14.04 0.49
N SER A 138 19.96 -13.55 1.34
CA SER A 138 19.90 -13.77 2.78
C SER A 138 18.68 -13.11 3.41
N ALA A 139 17.77 -13.89 3.98
CA ALA A 139 16.52 -13.43 4.56
C ALA A 139 16.76 -12.38 5.69
N GLN A 140 17.77 -12.60 6.54
CA GLN A 140 18.08 -11.67 7.62
C GLN A 140 18.65 -10.35 7.09
N ARG A 141 19.59 -10.39 6.13
CA ARG A 141 20.17 -9.19 5.51
C ARG A 141 19.10 -8.42 4.75
N ARG A 142 18.27 -9.10 3.99
CA ARG A 142 17.12 -8.52 3.26
C ARG A 142 16.20 -7.76 4.20
N ALA A 143 15.81 -8.35 5.32
CA ALA A 143 14.90 -7.72 6.27
C ALA A 143 15.53 -6.48 6.93
N VAL A 144 16.82 -6.52 7.31
CA VAL A 144 17.52 -5.36 7.91
C VAL A 144 17.65 -4.21 6.91
N VAL A 145 18.13 -4.50 5.70
CA VAL A 145 18.33 -3.47 4.67
C VAL A 145 17.01 -2.85 4.26
N SER A 146 15.97 -3.69 4.04
CA SER A 146 14.64 -3.19 3.69
C SER A 146 14.01 -2.37 4.81
N ALA A 147 14.20 -2.76 6.07
CA ALA A 147 13.67 -1.99 7.19
C ALA A 147 14.36 -0.61 7.32
N ALA A 148 15.69 -0.56 7.20
CA ALA A 148 16.42 0.71 7.18
C ALA A 148 15.96 1.61 6.03
N TYR A 149 15.83 1.03 4.82
CA TYR A 149 15.34 1.74 3.65
C TYR A 149 13.89 2.24 3.84
N GLY A 150 13.00 1.40 4.40
CA GLY A 150 11.58 1.74 4.63
C GLY A 150 11.39 2.92 5.60
N VAL A 151 12.28 3.05 6.60
CA VAL A 151 12.30 4.23 7.49
C VAL A 151 12.67 5.50 6.73
N ILE A 152 13.69 5.44 5.87
CA ILE A 152 14.16 6.59 5.09
C ILE A 152 13.12 6.98 4.02
N ALA A 153 12.55 5.99 3.30
CA ALA A 153 11.57 6.23 2.25
C ALA A 153 10.31 6.94 2.75
N PHE A 154 9.94 6.74 4.02
CA PHE A 154 8.77 7.41 4.61
C PHE A 154 8.94 8.92 4.73
N LEU A 155 10.15 9.45 4.74
CA LEU A 155 10.40 10.90 4.81
C LEU A 155 9.81 11.66 3.61
N ASP A 156 9.57 10.98 2.49
CA ASP A 156 8.93 11.59 1.32
C ASP A 156 7.41 11.83 1.52
N VAL A 157 6.74 11.06 2.38
CA VAL A 157 5.30 11.23 2.64
C VAL A 157 4.95 12.64 3.12
N PRO A 158 5.59 13.20 4.17
CA PRO A 158 5.35 14.59 4.54
C PRO A 158 5.74 15.58 3.44
N LEU A 159 6.73 15.30 2.60
CA LEU A 159 7.11 16.17 1.48
C LEU A 159 6.01 16.26 0.42
N VAL A 160 5.40 15.12 0.05
CA VAL A 160 4.22 15.11 -0.84
C VAL A 160 3.09 15.94 -0.25
N TRP A 161 2.84 15.81 1.06
CA TRP A 161 1.72 16.52 1.70
C TRP A 161 1.96 18.02 1.83
N LEU A 162 3.18 18.43 2.18
CA LEU A 162 3.56 19.81 2.39
C LEU A 162 3.80 20.58 1.08
N SER A 163 4.25 19.88 0.02
CA SER A 163 4.70 20.51 -1.23
C SER A 163 3.68 21.50 -1.81
N ALA A 164 2.41 21.12 -1.95
CA ALA A 164 1.37 21.99 -2.49
C ALA A 164 0.89 23.08 -1.52
N ARG A 165 1.42 23.12 -0.30
CA ARG A 165 1.09 24.17 0.69
C ARG A 165 2.22 25.18 0.85
N LEU A 166 3.46 24.72 0.69
CA LEU A 166 4.65 25.52 0.93
C LEU A 166 5.28 26.03 -0.36
N LEU A 167 5.00 25.39 -1.49
CA LEU A 167 5.58 25.73 -2.79
C LEU A 167 4.48 26.09 -3.79
N PRO A 168 4.75 26.95 -4.78
CA PRO A 168 3.83 27.18 -5.88
C PRO A 168 3.53 25.86 -6.61
N ASP A 169 2.26 25.51 -6.71
CA ASP A 169 1.83 24.25 -7.30
C ASP A 169 0.52 24.43 -8.08
N ILE A 170 0.42 23.77 -9.22
CA ILE A 170 -0.82 23.73 -10.00
C ILE A 170 -1.89 22.87 -9.32
N HIS A 171 -1.45 21.89 -8.50
CA HIS A 171 -2.33 21.02 -7.77
C HIS A 171 -2.98 21.78 -6.59
N PRO A 172 -4.32 21.84 -6.49
CA PRO A 172 -4.97 22.61 -5.44
C PRO A 172 -4.62 22.07 -4.05
N ALA A 173 -4.30 22.98 -3.14
CA ALA A 173 -4.07 22.65 -1.73
C ALA A 173 -5.37 22.27 -1.00
N SER A 174 -6.52 22.82 -1.46
CA SER A 174 -7.86 22.50 -0.94
C SER A 174 -8.90 22.56 -2.05
N ILE A 175 -9.95 21.76 -1.92
CA ILE A 175 -11.08 21.75 -2.85
C ILE A 175 -12.34 22.10 -2.07
N GLN A 176 -13.10 23.06 -2.59
CA GLN A 176 -14.39 23.44 -2.00
C GLN A 176 -15.46 22.44 -2.48
N LEU A 177 -16.05 21.73 -1.53
CA LEU A 177 -17.10 20.75 -1.78
C LEU A 177 -18.38 21.17 -1.05
N ILE A 178 -19.51 21.08 -1.73
CA ILE A 178 -20.84 21.21 -1.10
C ILE A 178 -21.18 19.95 -0.27
N ALA A 179 -22.17 20.05 0.60
CA ALA A 179 -22.50 18.97 1.54
C ALA A 179 -22.71 17.58 0.90
N PRO A 180 -23.48 17.42 -0.22
CA PRO A 180 -23.61 16.13 -0.88
C PRO A 180 -22.28 15.55 -1.38
N MET A 181 -21.40 16.39 -1.90
CA MET A 181 -20.08 15.98 -2.38
C MET A 181 -19.17 15.51 -1.22
N LYS A 182 -19.22 16.21 -0.07
CA LYS A 182 -18.49 15.80 1.13
C LYS A 182 -18.94 14.43 1.63
N LEU A 183 -20.26 14.20 1.65
CA LEU A 183 -20.83 12.91 2.03
C LEU A 183 -20.38 11.79 1.08
N THR A 184 -20.46 12.01 -0.23
CA THR A 184 -19.97 11.04 -1.23
C THR A 184 -18.50 10.72 -1.01
N LEU A 185 -17.66 11.73 -0.77
CA LEU A 185 -16.24 11.53 -0.50
C LEU A 185 -16.03 10.68 0.75
N ALA A 186 -16.72 10.98 1.85
CA ALA A 186 -16.63 10.20 3.09
C ALA A 186 -17.02 8.74 2.87
N ILE A 187 -18.08 8.49 2.09
CA ILE A 187 -18.52 7.14 1.74
C ILE A 187 -17.44 6.39 0.93
N TRP A 188 -16.75 7.05 0.00
CA TRP A 188 -15.70 6.45 -0.82
C TRP A 188 -14.45 6.03 -0.04
N PHE A 189 -14.18 6.66 1.11
CA PHE A 189 -13.10 6.20 1.99
C PHE A 189 -13.35 4.78 2.52
N VAL A 190 -14.59 4.38 2.77
CA VAL A 190 -14.92 3.06 3.33
C VAL A 190 -14.44 1.92 2.42
N PRO A 191 -14.91 1.77 1.17
CA PRO A 191 -14.48 0.67 0.32
C PRO A 191 -12.98 0.68 0.02
N VAL A 192 -12.38 1.85 -0.24
CA VAL A 192 -10.95 1.93 -0.57
C VAL A 192 -10.10 1.48 0.62
N THR A 193 -10.47 1.88 1.84
CA THR A 193 -9.74 1.46 3.06
C THR A 193 -9.94 -0.02 3.35
N LEU A 194 -11.17 -0.55 3.24
CA LEU A 194 -11.43 -1.98 3.45
C LEU A 194 -10.67 -2.86 2.45
N ILE A 195 -10.64 -2.46 1.18
CA ILE A 195 -9.90 -3.16 0.13
C ILE A 195 -8.40 -3.07 0.38
N ALA A 196 -7.87 -1.90 0.76
CA ALA A 196 -6.45 -1.73 1.10
C ALA A 196 -6.04 -2.64 2.28
N CYS A 197 -6.83 -2.66 3.35
CA CYS A 197 -6.61 -3.57 4.49
C CYS A 197 -6.69 -5.05 4.07
N GLY A 198 -7.68 -5.41 3.26
CA GLY A 198 -7.83 -6.77 2.72
C GLY A 198 -6.64 -7.19 1.87
N LEU A 199 -6.10 -6.28 1.04
CA LEU A 199 -4.89 -6.52 0.23
C LEU A 199 -3.66 -6.70 1.11
N ILE A 200 -3.44 -5.84 2.11
CA ILE A 200 -2.30 -5.96 3.04
C ILE A 200 -2.39 -7.30 3.77
N MET A 201 -3.57 -7.66 4.28
CA MET A 201 -3.78 -8.94 4.97
C MET A 201 -3.54 -10.14 4.06
N ALA A 202 -4.05 -10.12 2.83
CA ALA A 202 -3.83 -11.18 1.85
C ALA A 202 -2.35 -11.36 1.53
N ARG A 203 -1.62 -10.26 1.29
CA ARG A 203 -0.18 -10.29 1.03
C ARG A 203 0.63 -10.74 2.24
N TYR A 204 0.27 -10.29 3.44
CA TYR A 204 0.87 -10.78 4.67
C TYR A 204 0.73 -12.30 4.84
N ASN A 205 -0.48 -12.83 4.64
CA ASN A 205 -0.75 -14.25 4.72
C ASN A 205 0.06 -15.06 3.68
N LEU A 206 0.16 -14.55 2.45
CA LEU A 206 0.99 -15.16 1.41
C LEU A 206 2.49 -15.17 1.77
N ASN A 207 3.02 -14.06 2.31
CA ASN A 207 4.41 -14.01 2.76
C ASN A 207 4.68 -15.05 3.85
N ARG A 208 3.76 -15.19 4.80
CA ARG A 208 3.83 -16.16 5.90
C ARG A 208 3.79 -17.60 5.37
N LEU A 209 2.87 -17.91 4.46
CA LEU A 209 2.76 -19.25 3.85
C LEU A 209 4.02 -19.62 3.05
N ASN A 210 4.53 -18.71 2.24
CA ASN A 210 5.76 -18.94 1.50
C ASN A 210 6.95 -19.22 2.43
N ARG A 211 7.05 -18.52 3.55
CA ARG A 211 8.09 -18.75 4.55
C ARG A 211 7.96 -20.12 5.21
N GLN A 212 6.73 -20.56 5.52
CA GLN A 212 6.48 -21.89 6.07
C GLN A 212 6.84 -22.99 5.08
N TRP A 213 6.48 -22.80 3.82
CA TRP A 213 6.82 -23.72 2.73
C TRP A 213 8.33 -23.89 2.57
N GLN A 214 9.08 -22.77 2.48
CA GLN A 214 10.54 -22.82 2.37
C GLN A 214 11.20 -23.56 3.53
N ARG A 215 10.74 -23.33 4.78
CA ARG A 215 11.24 -24.08 5.95
C ARG A 215 10.92 -25.56 5.87
N GLY A 216 9.75 -25.93 5.36
CA GLY A 216 9.37 -27.34 5.18
C GLY A 216 10.28 -28.05 4.17
N VAL A 217 10.60 -27.40 3.06
CA VAL A 217 11.52 -27.92 2.04
C VAL A 217 12.92 -28.10 2.61
N GLU A 218 13.47 -27.10 3.33
CA GLU A 218 14.78 -27.19 3.96
C GLU A 218 14.89 -28.37 4.93
N LEU A 219 13.83 -28.68 5.68
CA LEU A 219 13.82 -29.81 6.62
C LEU A 219 13.81 -31.17 5.91
N VAL A 220 13.18 -31.25 4.74
CA VAL A 220 13.15 -32.50 3.93
C VAL A 220 14.50 -32.74 3.25
N ASP A 221 15.15 -31.68 2.77
CA ASP A 221 16.42 -31.75 2.06
C ASP A 221 17.63 -31.92 2.99
N THR A 222 17.45 -31.74 4.32
CA THR A 222 18.53 -31.95 5.28
C THR A 222 18.72 -33.46 5.53
N PRO A 223 19.85 -34.09 5.13
CA PRO A 223 20.06 -35.52 5.38
C PRO A 223 20.00 -35.81 6.87
N ALA A 224 19.31 -36.90 7.26
CA ALA A 224 19.26 -37.33 8.64
C ALA A 224 20.67 -37.47 9.20
N PRO A 225 20.92 -37.00 10.45
CA PRO A 225 22.23 -37.13 11.07
C PRO A 225 22.65 -38.60 11.05
N ARG A 226 23.78 -38.93 10.40
CA ARG A 226 24.32 -40.26 10.40
C ARG A 226 24.58 -40.66 11.87
N MET A 227 23.75 -41.58 12.38
CA MET A 227 24.05 -42.20 13.70
C MET A 227 25.47 -42.79 13.60
N ARG A 228 26.41 -42.23 14.33
CA ARG A 228 27.67 -42.91 14.57
C ARG A 228 27.33 -44.15 15.38
N VAL A 229 27.33 -45.30 14.70
CA VAL A 229 27.37 -46.58 15.41
C VAL A 229 28.68 -46.58 16.17
N ALA A 230 28.58 -46.45 17.49
CA ALA A 230 29.72 -46.63 18.36
C ALA A 230 30.22 -48.06 18.13
N GLY A 231 31.31 -48.18 17.35
CA GLY A 231 31.96 -49.46 17.11
C GLY A 231 32.41 -50.02 18.48
N GLY A 232 31.82 -51.17 18.77
CA GLY A 232 32.21 -51.97 19.92
C GLY A 232 33.69 -52.27 19.91
N VAL A 233 34.29 -52.04 21.05
CA VAL A 233 35.61 -52.53 21.41
C VAL A 233 35.49 -54.03 21.71
N ALA A 234 36.19 -54.82 20.94
CA ALA A 234 36.57 -56.18 21.33
C ALA A 234 38.07 -56.16 21.73
#